data_c99569184b08a92f4e85f34bc7350dc5
#
_entry.id   c99569184b08a92f4e85f34bc7350dc5
#
_cell.length_a   1.000
_cell.length_b   1.000
_cell.length_c   1.000
_cell.angle_alpha   90.00
_cell.angle_beta   90.00
_cell.angle_gamma   90.00
#
_symmetry.space_group_name_H-M   'P 1'
#
loop_
_entity.id
_entity.type
_entity.pdbx_description
1 polymer ?
#
loop_
_entity_poly.entity_id
_entity_poly.type
_entity_poly.pdbx_seq_one_letter_code
_entity_poly.pdbx_strand_id
1 'polypeptide(L)'
;MEPAVTLSVLELTVIEANLLRDTKVIGLMDPYLVLEYNKIKFKTKILNKAGKHPVWNERFQLKIDPVLTDEIKFSVFAETLFSNDLVGECFESLTTLDHHEVIN
;
A
#
# COMPACT_ATOMS: atom_id res chain seq x y z
N MET A 1 -34.36 -16.89 7.84
CA MET A 1 -33.12 -16.59 8.53
C MET A 1 -32.05 -16.20 7.51
N GLU A 2 -31.46 -15.08 7.73
CA GLU A 2 -30.38 -14.64 6.84
C GLU A 2 -29.09 -15.29 7.19
N PRO A 3 -28.27 -15.63 6.18
CA PRO A 3 -26.92 -16.08 6.45
C PRO A 3 -26.14 -14.94 7.08
N ALA A 4 -25.38 -15.23 8.08
CA ALA A 4 -24.50 -14.26 8.69
C ALA A 4 -23.43 -13.86 7.67
N VAL A 5 -23.22 -12.56 7.51
CA VAL A 5 -22.10 -12.06 6.73
C VAL A 5 -20.84 -12.30 7.57
N THR A 6 -19.99 -13.16 7.07
CA THR A 6 -18.73 -13.45 7.76
C THR A 6 -17.68 -12.46 7.30
N LEU A 7 -17.28 -11.57 8.20
CA LEU A 7 -16.14 -10.72 7.98
C LEU A 7 -14.88 -11.46 8.39
N SER A 8 -13.89 -11.43 7.54
CA SER A 8 -12.57 -11.98 7.88
C SER A 8 -11.61 -10.85 8.13
N VAL A 9 -10.57 -11.17 8.89
CA VAL A 9 -9.46 -10.26 9.11
C VAL A 9 -8.29 -10.76 8.27
N LEU A 10 -7.79 -9.89 7.42
CA LEU A 10 -6.57 -10.15 6.66
C LEU A 10 -5.43 -9.40 7.33
N GLU A 11 -4.38 -10.14 7.66
CA GLU A 11 -3.15 -9.54 8.13
C GLU A 11 -2.21 -9.40 6.95
N LEU A 12 -1.87 -8.16 6.62
CA LEU A 12 -1.07 -7.84 5.46
C LEU A 12 0.22 -7.17 5.89
N THR A 13 1.35 -7.71 5.44
CA THR A 13 2.65 -7.09 5.67
C THR A 13 3.12 -6.41 4.39
N VAL A 14 3.32 -5.10 4.47
CA VAL A 14 3.91 -4.33 3.39
C VAL A 14 5.41 -4.34 3.61
N ILE A 15 6.12 -5.09 2.77
CA ILE A 15 7.56 -5.28 2.94
C ILE A 15 8.34 -4.19 2.23
N GLU A 16 8.26 -4.16 0.92
CA GLU A 16 9.09 -3.25 0.12
C GLU A 16 8.45 -2.93 -1.22
N ALA A 17 9.01 -1.96 -1.91
CA ALA A 17 8.63 -1.64 -3.27
C ALA A 17 9.88 -1.43 -4.12
N ASN A 18 9.74 -1.74 -5.41
CA ASN A 18 10.72 -1.40 -6.43
C ASN A 18 10.07 -0.39 -7.36
N LEU A 19 10.45 0.87 -7.22
CA LEU A 19 9.80 1.95 -7.94
C LEU A 19 10.54 2.22 -9.25
N LEU A 20 9.76 2.52 -10.30
CA LEU A 20 10.33 2.72 -11.63
C LEU A 20 10.93 4.10 -11.80
N ARG A 21 10.51 5.07 -10.97
CA ARG A 21 11.02 6.43 -11.10
C ARG A 21 11.25 7.08 -9.74
N ASP A 22 12.13 8.06 -9.73
CA ASP A 22 12.38 8.95 -8.61
C ASP A 22 11.90 10.33 -9.01
N THR A 23 10.98 10.91 -8.21
CA THR A 23 10.42 12.23 -8.52
C THR A 23 11.29 13.37 -8.03
N LYS A 24 12.32 13.09 -7.28
CA LYS A 24 13.19 14.12 -6.72
C LYS A 24 14.32 14.47 -7.69
N VAL A 25 14.49 15.74 -7.95
CA VAL A 25 15.53 16.23 -8.86
C VAL A 25 16.90 16.17 -8.21
N ILE A 26 16.96 16.48 -6.92
CA ILE A 26 18.20 16.47 -6.14
C ILE A 26 17.97 15.59 -4.90
N GLY A 27 18.87 14.63 -4.72
CA GLY A 27 18.79 13.69 -3.61
C GLY A 27 17.83 12.54 -3.88
N LEU A 28 17.40 11.86 -2.83
CA LEU A 28 16.53 10.69 -2.90
C LEU A 28 15.15 11.00 -2.37
N MET A 29 14.16 10.28 -2.88
CA MET A 29 12.77 10.41 -2.42
C MET A 29 12.59 9.98 -0.97
N ASP A 30 11.59 10.57 -0.35
CA ASP A 30 11.09 10.16 0.97
C ASP A 30 9.75 9.44 0.77
N PRO A 31 9.76 8.14 0.45
CA PRO A 31 8.55 7.44 0.05
C PRO A 31 7.73 6.93 1.22
N TYR A 32 6.42 6.92 1.05
CA TYR A 32 5.50 6.22 1.91
C TYR A 32 4.42 5.56 1.06
N LEU A 33 3.79 4.54 1.61
CA LEU A 33 2.75 3.78 0.92
C LEU A 33 1.40 4.02 1.59
N VAL A 34 0.37 4.19 0.77
CA VAL A 34 -1.03 4.21 1.20
C VAL A 34 -1.71 2.96 0.65
N LEU A 35 -2.30 2.21 1.54
CA LEU A 35 -3.09 1.04 1.23
C LEU A 35 -4.56 1.40 1.43
N GLU A 36 -5.38 1.14 0.43
CA GLU A 36 -6.80 1.45 0.50
C GLU A 36 -7.64 0.21 0.23
N TYR A 37 -8.53 -0.10 1.17
CA TYR A 37 -9.51 -1.15 1.02
C TYR A 37 -10.87 -0.61 1.45
N ASN A 38 -11.86 -0.71 0.56
CA ASN A 38 -13.24 -0.29 0.82
C ASN A 38 -13.29 1.15 1.39
N LYS A 39 -12.58 2.06 0.75
CA LYS A 39 -12.49 3.49 1.11
C LYS A 39 -11.80 3.77 2.46
N ILE A 40 -11.25 2.76 3.10
CA ILE A 40 -10.48 2.92 4.32
C ILE A 40 -9.00 2.90 3.94
N LYS A 41 -8.27 3.90 4.40
CA LYS A 41 -6.86 4.08 4.05
C LYS A 41 -5.96 3.84 5.24
N PHE A 42 -4.84 3.17 4.96
CA PHE A 42 -3.75 2.98 5.91
C PHE A 42 -2.48 3.54 5.29
N LYS A 43 -1.61 4.07 6.12
CA LYS A 43 -0.40 4.72 5.65
C LYS A 43 0.80 4.15 6.38
N THR A 44 1.87 3.85 5.65
CA THR A 44 3.14 3.46 6.24
C THR A 44 3.90 4.68 6.79
N LYS A 45 5.00 4.42 7.45
CA LYS A 45 5.96 5.47 7.79
C LYS A 45 6.55 6.05 6.52
N ILE A 46 6.94 7.31 6.61
CA ILE A 46 7.69 7.98 5.57
C ILE A 46 9.16 7.65 5.80
N LEU A 47 9.80 7.08 4.78
CA LEU A 47 11.20 6.70 4.88
C LEU A 47 12.08 7.79 4.31
N ASN A 48 12.94 8.35 5.14
CA ASN A 48 13.80 9.45 4.74
C ASN A 48 14.87 8.96 3.76
N LYS A 49 14.90 9.56 2.57
CA LYS A 49 15.91 9.31 1.53
C LYS A 49 16.03 7.85 1.09
N ALA A 50 14.93 7.14 1.09
CA ALA A 50 14.93 5.74 0.69
C ALA A 50 15.01 5.54 -0.83
N GLY A 51 14.67 6.57 -1.61
CA GLY A 51 14.74 6.50 -3.05
C GLY A 51 13.74 5.52 -3.66
N LYS A 52 14.21 4.74 -4.64
CA LYS A 52 13.35 3.82 -5.41
C LYS A 52 13.17 2.43 -4.78
N HIS A 53 13.83 2.14 -3.68
CA HIS A 53 13.79 0.83 -3.06
C HIS A 53 13.44 0.91 -1.57
N PRO A 54 12.26 1.46 -1.23
CA PRO A 54 11.86 1.56 0.16
C PRO A 54 11.55 0.20 0.76
N VAL A 55 11.94 0.01 2.01
CA VAL A 55 11.62 -1.18 2.79
C VAL A 55 10.90 -0.73 4.06
N TRP A 56 9.62 -1.05 4.18
CA TRP A 56 8.82 -0.62 5.33
C TRP A 56 8.67 -1.70 6.39
N ASN A 57 8.42 -2.93 5.99
CA ASN A 57 8.15 -4.05 6.90
C ASN A 57 7.05 -3.72 7.91
N GLU A 58 5.96 -3.15 7.44
CA GLU A 58 4.84 -2.78 8.30
C GLU A 58 3.65 -3.68 8.09
N ARG A 59 2.98 -4.00 9.18
CA ARG A 59 1.86 -4.92 9.20
C ARG A 59 0.56 -4.17 9.43
N PHE A 60 -0.46 -4.52 8.64
CA PHE A 60 -1.78 -3.94 8.75
C PHE A 60 -2.82 -5.04 8.88
N GLN A 61 -3.89 -4.75 9.61
CA GLN A 61 -5.04 -5.63 9.71
C GLN A 61 -6.22 -5.00 9.00
N LEU A 62 -6.80 -5.75 8.07
CA LEU A 62 -7.93 -5.30 7.27
C LEU A 62 -9.15 -6.15 7.58
N LYS A 63 -10.26 -5.51 7.81
CA LYS A 63 -11.55 -6.21 7.90
C LYS A 63 -12.06 -6.39 6.49
N ILE A 64 -12.05 -7.62 6.02
CA ILE A 64 -12.40 -7.96 4.65
C ILE A 64 -13.87 -8.28 4.55
N ASP A 65 -14.55 -7.61 3.63
CA ASP A 65 -15.91 -7.90 3.25
C ASP A 65 -15.95 -8.17 1.73
N PRO A 66 -15.86 -9.44 1.31
CA PRO A 66 -15.82 -9.76 -0.12
C PRO A 66 -17.11 -9.44 -0.86
N VAL A 67 -18.22 -9.19 -0.14
CA VAL A 67 -19.46 -8.74 -0.76
C VAL A 67 -19.33 -7.31 -1.27
N LEU A 68 -18.53 -6.48 -0.59
CA LEU A 68 -18.36 -5.08 -0.95
C LEU A 68 -17.27 -4.88 -1.99
N THR A 69 -16.13 -5.50 -1.80
CA THR A 69 -15.01 -5.40 -2.73
C THR A 69 -14.00 -6.50 -2.45
N ASP A 70 -13.28 -6.92 -3.48
CA ASP A 70 -12.17 -7.85 -3.37
C ASP A 70 -10.84 -7.23 -3.78
N GLU A 71 -10.82 -5.91 -3.97
CA GLU A 71 -9.64 -5.23 -4.50
C GLU A 71 -9.01 -4.32 -3.46
N ILE A 72 -7.68 -4.36 -3.39
CA ILE A 72 -6.88 -3.46 -2.57
C ILE A 72 -6.03 -2.61 -3.48
N LYS A 73 -6.01 -1.32 -3.22
CA LYS A 73 -5.17 -0.36 -3.95
C LYS A 73 -3.95 -0.01 -3.12
N PHE A 74 -2.78 -0.09 -3.75
CA PHE A 74 -1.52 0.33 -3.16
C PHE A 74 -0.98 1.51 -3.93
N SER A 75 -0.67 2.59 -3.25
CA SER A 75 -0.13 3.80 -3.87
C SER A 75 1.12 4.24 -3.11
N VAL A 76 2.18 4.51 -3.83
CA VAL A 76 3.40 5.05 -3.24
C VAL A 76 3.52 6.51 -3.59
N PHE A 77 3.72 7.32 -2.57
CA PHE A 77 3.92 8.76 -2.70
C PHE A 77 5.31 9.14 -2.23
N ALA A 78 5.85 10.20 -2.79
CA ALA A 78 7.07 10.84 -2.29
C ALA A 78 6.66 12.14 -1.61
N GLU A 79 7.05 12.28 -0.34
CA GLU A 79 6.77 13.50 0.41
C GLU A 79 7.77 14.59 0.08
N THR A 80 7.29 15.81 -0.15
CA THR A 80 8.12 16.99 -0.27
C THR A 80 7.62 18.05 0.69
N LEU A 81 8.31 19.20 0.76
CA LEU A 81 7.88 20.30 1.61
C LEU A 81 6.53 20.91 1.17
N PHE A 82 6.21 20.76 -0.11
CA PHE A 82 5.05 21.45 -0.69
C PHE A 82 3.98 20.50 -1.23
N SER A 83 4.29 19.23 -1.41
CA SER A 83 3.37 18.29 -2.04
C SER A 83 3.69 16.85 -1.68
N ASN A 84 2.77 15.97 -2.08
CA ASN A 84 2.97 14.53 -2.05
C ASN A 84 2.79 14.03 -3.47
N ASP A 85 3.87 13.59 -4.09
CA ASP A 85 3.86 13.22 -5.49
C ASP A 85 3.60 11.71 -5.63
N LEU A 86 2.63 11.34 -6.45
CA LEU A 86 2.36 9.94 -6.74
C LEU A 86 3.50 9.37 -7.57
N VAL A 87 4.12 8.31 -7.08
CA VAL A 87 5.26 7.66 -7.74
C VAL A 87 4.84 6.39 -8.43
N GLY A 88 3.98 5.61 -7.82
CA GLY A 88 3.54 4.35 -8.38
C GLY A 88 2.27 3.87 -7.71
N GLU A 89 1.56 2.98 -8.40
CA GLU A 89 0.28 2.49 -7.91
C GLU A 89 0.01 1.13 -8.51
N CYS A 90 -0.61 0.24 -7.74
CA CYS A 90 -1.09 -1.03 -8.24
C CYS A 90 -2.35 -1.45 -7.51
N PHE A 91 -3.08 -2.37 -8.14
CA PHE A 91 -4.29 -2.96 -7.60
C PHE A 91 -4.08 -4.46 -7.49
N GLU A 92 -4.47 -5.03 -6.37
CA GLU A 92 -4.41 -6.46 -6.16
C GLU A 92 -5.76 -6.98 -5.72
N SER A 93 -6.18 -8.11 -6.24
CA SER A 93 -7.37 -8.77 -5.76
C SER A 93 -7.03 -9.61 -4.53
N LEU A 94 -8.01 -9.83 -3.66
CA LEU A 94 -7.81 -10.65 -2.46
C LEU A 94 -7.39 -12.08 -2.79
N THR A 95 -7.78 -12.57 -3.96
CA THR A 95 -7.44 -13.93 -4.39
C THR A 95 -5.98 -14.09 -4.76
N THR A 96 -5.27 -12.99 -5.05
CA THR A 96 -3.87 -13.03 -5.48
C THR A 96 -2.90 -12.59 -4.40
N LEU A 97 -3.39 -12.17 -3.23
CA LEU A 97 -2.55 -11.61 -2.18
C LEU A 97 -1.88 -12.62 -1.27
N ASP A 98 -2.19 -13.90 -1.41
CA ASP A 98 -1.66 -14.92 -0.50
C ASP A 98 -0.14 -14.94 -0.41
N HIS A 99 0.53 -14.53 -1.45
CA HIS A 99 1.98 -14.65 -1.55
C HIS A 99 2.68 -13.39 -1.98
N HIS A 100 1.99 -12.26 -2.00
CA HIS A 100 2.56 -11.04 -2.56
C HIS A 100 2.99 -10.07 -1.50
N GLU A 101 4.23 -9.70 -1.55
CA GLU A 101 4.84 -8.80 -0.61
C GLU A 101 5.50 -7.60 -1.29
N VAL A 102 5.52 -7.55 -2.62
CA VAL A 102 6.26 -6.54 -3.37
C VAL A 102 5.33 -5.75 -4.25
N ILE A 103 5.53 -4.45 -4.28
CA ILE A 103 4.81 -3.52 -5.14
C ILE A 103 5.78 -2.92 -6.13
N ASN A 104 5.43 -3.02 -7.39
CA ASN A 104 6.23 -2.45 -8.47
C ASN A 104 5.56 -1.26 -9.10
#